data_a2eb86cbfadb92fe9abc9655e6cd77d9
#
_entry.id   a2eb86cbfadb92fe9abc9655e6cd77d9
#
_cell.length_a   1.000
_cell.length_b   1.000
_cell.length_c   1.000
_cell.angle_alpha   90.00
_cell.angle_beta   90.00
_cell.angle_gamma   90.00
#
_symmetry.space_group_name_H-M   'P 1'
#
loop_
_entity.id
_entity.type
_entity.pdbx_description
1 polymer ?
#
loop_
_entity_poly.entity_id
_entity_poly.type
_entity_poly.pdbx_seq_one_letter_code
_entity_poly.pdbx_strand_id
1 'polypeptide(L)'
;MQSSKQDRHHYRQQTKVNINMQTQQLPPAENDVAVLLLFFNRTDVLQRTFDAIRKARPAHLFLYQDGPRNEADIPKTEAARRIVTDEEIDWQCDVQRNYQTNNKGVWAATYDSQQWAFGLHDKCIVLEDDSTPAVSFVRFCTEMLHRYEHDQRIWMICGFNHEEQTDAPYDYLFTTVFSIWGWASWRRVVSQWDAHCSVLDDAFNLHQLEACLDNRRQGWKEMIKVMRKRQTLPVPFYETVFWSAITLNNGLTIVPTRNMIQNTAVSADAAHYNVPLKTLPRRLQQLLTMPAHDVTFPLRHPRYVIENVEYKKRVFRIMAWEHPWIKVGRSLEELYRNLRYGNFSHISSSIVQRIRKMTGHCDYT
;
A
#
# COMPACT_ATOMS: atom_id res chain seq x y z
N MET A 1 -31.99 -81.63 -19.42
CA MET A 1 -32.03 -80.42 -18.53
C MET A 1 -30.69 -79.76 -18.55
N GLN A 2 -30.45 -79.00 -19.57
CA GLN A 2 -29.30 -78.09 -19.76
C GLN A 2 -29.86 -76.72 -20.07
N SER A 3 -29.76 -75.78 -19.15
CA SER A 3 -29.96 -74.38 -19.41
C SER A 3 -29.48 -73.61 -18.18
N SER A 4 -28.72 -72.54 -18.39
CA SER A 4 -28.25 -71.53 -17.43
C SER A 4 -26.78 -71.55 -16.99
N LYS A 5 -25.91 -71.50 -17.95
CA LYS A 5 -24.47 -71.07 -17.66
C LYS A 5 -23.96 -69.97 -18.58
N GLN A 6 -24.79 -69.26 -19.33
CA GLN A 6 -24.34 -68.27 -20.30
C GLN A 6 -24.61 -66.78 -19.93
N ASP A 7 -25.36 -66.53 -18.84
CA ASP A 7 -25.74 -65.12 -18.53
C ASP A 7 -24.93 -64.43 -17.41
N ARG A 8 -23.78 -64.97 -17.00
CA ARG A 8 -22.94 -64.31 -15.96
C ARG A 8 -21.63 -63.68 -16.45
N HIS A 9 -21.43 -63.62 -17.76
CA HIS A 9 -20.17 -63.03 -18.30
C HIS A 9 -20.33 -61.70 -18.97
N HIS A 10 -21.51 -61.09 -19.01
CA HIS A 10 -21.75 -59.82 -19.70
C HIS A 10 -21.87 -58.59 -18.80
N TYR A 11 -21.67 -58.70 -17.48
CA TYR A 11 -21.81 -57.57 -16.56
C TYR A 11 -20.51 -57.15 -15.84
N ARG A 12 -19.33 -57.48 -16.39
CA ARG A 12 -18.04 -57.10 -15.80
C ARG A 12 -17.08 -56.38 -16.76
N GLN A 13 -17.59 -55.79 -17.82
CA GLN A 13 -16.83 -54.85 -18.66
C GLN A 13 -17.45 -53.45 -18.61
N GLN A 14 -17.79 -52.96 -17.43
CA GLN A 14 -18.05 -51.54 -17.24
C GLN A 14 -16.78 -50.88 -16.70
N THR A 15 -16.09 -50.23 -17.65
CA THR A 15 -15.45 -48.92 -17.49
C THR A 15 -14.53 -48.78 -16.29
N LYS A 16 -13.32 -49.30 -16.38
CA LYS A 16 -12.17 -48.57 -15.79
C LYS A 16 -11.97 -47.32 -16.63
N VAL A 17 -12.71 -46.26 -16.32
CA VAL A 17 -12.33 -44.91 -16.66
C VAL A 17 -11.07 -44.66 -15.82
N ASN A 18 -9.92 -44.83 -16.43
CA ASN A 18 -8.67 -44.29 -15.91
C ASN A 18 -8.83 -42.79 -15.88
N ILE A 19 -9.31 -42.24 -14.76
CA ILE A 19 -9.12 -40.86 -14.40
C ILE A 19 -7.60 -40.76 -14.09
N ASN A 20 -6.79 -40.61 -15.12
CA ASN A 20 -5.47 -40.02 -15.01
C ASN A 20 -5.72 -38.55 -14.62
N MET A 21 -6.05 -38.29 -13.36
CA MET A 21 -5.74 -36.99 -12.77
C MET A 21 -4.21 -36.91 -12.75
N GLN A 22 -3.63 -36.45 -13.86
CA GLN A 22 -2.34 -35.80 -13.80
C GLN A 22 -2.55 -34.67 -12.80
N THR A 23 -2.07 -34.82 -11.59
CA THR A 23 -1.84 -33.76 -10.66
C THR A 23 -0.90 -32.81 -11.40
N GLN A 24 -1.45 -31.80 -12.08
CA GLN A 24 -0.64 -30.76 -12.71
C GLN A 24 0.15 -30.12 -11.56
N GLN A 25 1.44 -30.36 -11.57
CA GLN A 25 2.35 -29.78 -10.59
C GLN A 25 2.31 -28.27 -10.79
N LEU A 26 1.87 -27.55 -9.76
CA LEU A 26 1.79 -26.08 -9.84
C LEU A 26 3.14 -25.48 -10.23
N PRO A 27 3.17 -24.42 -11.05
CA PRO A 27 4.39 -23.70 -11.38
C PRO A 27 5.14 -23.27 -10.12
N PRO A 28 6.46 -23.26 -10.10
CA PRO A 28 7.22 -22.80 -8.95
C PRO A 28 7.01 -21.30 -8.69
N ALA A 29 7.26 -20.89 -7.46
CA ALA A 29 7.39 -19.47 -7.10
C ALA A 29 8.58 -18.86 -7.88
N GLU A 30 8.44 -17.57 -8.24
CA GLU A 30 9.51 -16.81 -8.91
C GLU A 30 10.25 -15.86 -7.98
N ASN A 31 9.62 -15.48 -6.88
CA ASN A 31 10.14 -14.52 -5.92
C ASN A 31 10.05 -15.07 -4.50
N ASP A 32 11.17 -15.12 -3.80
CA ASP A 32 11.34 -15.73 -2.47
C ASP A 32 11.01 -14.76 -1.31
N VAL A 33 10.12 -13.82 -1.52
CA VAL A 33 9.67 -12.84 -0.52
C VAL A 33 8.19 -13.01 -0.21
N ALA A 34 7.78 -12.50 0.94
CA ALA A 34 6.37 -12.44 1.29
C ALA A 34 5.69 -11.23 0.65
N VAL A 35 4.46 -11.41 0.20
CA VAL A 35 3.55 -10.33 -0.20
C VAL A 35 2.37 -10.32 0.75
N LEU A 36 2.18 -9.22 1.47
CA LEU A 36 0.97 -8.93 2.22
C LEU A 36 -0.01 -8.21 1.31
N LEU A 37 -1.20 -8.78 1.12
CA LEU A 37 -2.32 -8.15 0.44
C LEU A 37 -3.41 -7.80 1.47
N LEU A 38 -3.59 -6.49 1.67
CA LEU A 38 -4.68 -5.93 2.47
C LEU A 38 -5.89 -5.68 1.58
N PHE A 39 -7.07 -6.14 2.01
CA PHE A 39 -8.30 -5.89 1.29
C PHE A 39 -9.51 -5.83 2.22
N PHE A 40 -10.61 -5.31 1.70
CA PHE A 40 -11.87 -5.27 2.44
C PHE A 40 -13.03 -5.87 1.64
N ASN A 41 -13.72 -5.06 0.82
CA ASN A 41 -14.96 -5.46 0.15
C ASN A 41 -15.10 -4.98 -1.30
N ARG A 42 -13.99 -4.50 -1.92
CA ARG A 42 -13.96 -3.96 -3.29
C ARG A 42 -13.40 -4.99 -4.25
N THR A 43 -14.27 -5.72 -4.94
CA THR A 43 -13.87 -6.84 -5.79
C THR A 43 -13.15 -6.44 -7.07
N ASP A 44 -13.52 -5.29 -7.67
CA ASP A 44 -12.99 -4.83 -8.95
C ASP A 44 -11.53 -4.39 -8.87
N VAL A 45 -11.15 -3.66 -7.82
CA VAL A 45 -9.77 -3.22 -7.60
C VAL A 45 -8.91 -4.37 -7.06
N LEU A 46 -9.46 -5.19 -6.14
CA LEU A 46 -8.79 -6.37 -5.61
C LEU A 46 -8.38 -7.33 -6.72
N GLN A 47 -9.29 -7.61 -7.69
CA GLN A 47 -8.98 -8.51 -8.81
C GLN A 47 -7.74 -8.06 -9.58
N ARG A 48 -7.64 -6.76 -9.90
CA ARG A 48 -6.49 -6.22 -10.64
C ARG A 48 -5.18 -6.37 -9.88
N THR A 49 -5.23 -6.06 -8.58
CA THR A 49 -4.03 -6.16 -7.71
C THR A 49 -3.63 -7.63 -7.53
N PHE A 50 -4.59 -8.52 -7.32
CA PHE A 50 -4.34 -9.95 -7.21
C PHE A 50 -3.80 -10.56 -8.52
N ASP A 51 -4.34 -10.17 -9.69
CA ASP A 51 -3.82 -10.60 -11.00
C ASP A 51 -2.35 -10.21 -11.21
N ALA A 52 -1.94 -9.06 -10.70
CA ALA A 52 -0.52 -8.66 -10.75
C ALA A 52 0.35 -9.51 -9.80
N ILE A 53 -0.14 -9.81 -8.59
CA ILE A 53 0.53 -10.72 -7.64
C ILE A 53 0.65 -12.13 -8.23
N ARG A 54 -0.43 -12.65 -8.84
CA ARG A 54 -0.47 -13.95 -9.51
C ARG A 54 0.61 -14.07 -10.59
N LYS A 55 0.78 -13.03 -11.42
CA LYS A 55 1.83 -12.98 -12.44
C LYS A 55 3.24 -12.97 -11.85
N ALA A 56 3.41 -12.38 -10.69
CA ALA A 56 4.70 -12.28 -10.00
C ALA A 56 5.07 -13.56 -9.22
N ARG A 57 4.11 -14.43 -8.90
CA ARG A 57 4.29 -15.71 -8.19
C ARG A 57 5.21 -15.62 -6.97
N PRO A 58 4.84 -14.87 -5.90
CA PRO A 58 5.63 -14.85 -4.67
C PRO A 58 5.60 -16.21 -3.95
N ALA A 59 6.67 -16.55 -3.23
CA ALA A 59 6.76 -17.79 -2.45
C ALA A 59 5.83 -17.77 -1.23
N HIS A 60 5.53 -16.60 -0.68
CA HIS A 60 4.64 -16.43 0.47
C HIS A 60 3.60 -15.36 0.19
N LEU A 61 2.33 -15.67 0.45
CA LEU A 61 1.20 -14.74 0.27
C LEU A 61 0.42 -14.64 1.58
N PHE A 62 0.42 -13.44 2.15
CA PHE A 62 -0.31 -13.11 3.37
C PHE A 62 -1.55 -12.32 3.02
N LEU A 63 -2.71 -12.89 3.29
CA LEU A 63 -4.02 -12.34 2.97
C LEU A 63 -4.67 -11.81 4.26
N TYR A 64 -4.77 -10.49 4.38
CA TYR A 64 -5.44 -9.86 5.52
C TYR A 64 -6.70 -9.15 5.06
N GLN A 65 -7.84 -9.51 5.66
CA GLN A 65 -9.11 -8.85 5.38
C GLN A 65 -9.72 -8.31 6.67
N ASP A 66 -10.09 -7.02 6.66
CA ASP A 66 -10.88 -6.45 7.76
C ASP A 66 -12.31 -7.02 7.76
N GLY A 67 -12.94 -7.08 8.94
CA GLY A 67 -14.27 -7.62 9.11
C GLY A 67 -15.37 -6.69 8.58
N PRO A 68 -16.60 -7.20 8.38
CA PRO A 68 -17.74 -6.41 7.94
C PRO A 68 -18.13 -5.36 9.00
N ARG A 69 -18.49 -4.15 8.57
CA ARG A 69 -19.00 -3.07 9.43
C ARG A 69 -20.44 -3.32 9.90
N ASN A 70 -21.19 -4.02 9.06
CA ASN A 70 -22.59 -4.38 9.26
C ASN A 70 -22.97 -5.54 8.36
N GLU A 71 -24.22 -6.02 8.48
CA GLU A 71 -24.73 -7.16 7.69
C GLU A 71 -24.68 -6.92 6.16
N ALA A 72 -24.81 -5.68 5.70
CA ALA A 72 -24.77 -5.37 4.27
C ALA A 72 -23.35 -5.51 3.66
N ASP A 73 -22.31 -5.49 4.48
CA ASP A 73 -20.93 -5.73 4.03
C ASP A 73 -20.62 -7.24 3.91
N ILE A 74 -21.34 -8.13 4.60
CA ILE A 74 -21.05 -9.58 4.62
C ILE A 74 -20.96 -10.16 3.20
N PRO A 75 -21.96 -10.01 2.32
CA PRO A 75 -21.88 -10.59 0.97
C PRO A 75 -20.75 -9.99 0.13
N LYS A 76 -20.36 -8.72 0.38
CA LYS A 76 -19.25 -8.07 -0.33
C LYS A 76 -17.89 -8.59 0.15
N THR A 77 -17.73 -8.76 1.47
CA THR A 77 -16.47 -9.31 2.03
C THR A 77 -16.28 -10.76 1.62
N GLU A 78 -17.35 -11.56 1.56
CA GLU A 78 -17.31 -12.93 1.03
C GLU A 78 -17.00 -12.96 -0.47
N ALA A 79 -17.57 -12.04 -1.26
CA ALA A 79 -17.25 -11.91 -2.68
C ALA A 79 -15.76 -11.59 -2.90
N ALA A 80 -15.17 -10.72 -2.06
CA ALA A 80 -13.75 -10.43 -2.11
C ALA A 80 -12.89 -11.67 -1.77
N ARG A 81 -13.27 -12.49 -0.79
CA ARG A 81 -12.57 -13.75 -0.45
C ARG A 81 -12.54 -14.73 -1.62
N ARG A 82 -13.60 -14.77 -2.45
CA ARG A 82 -13.63 -15.66 -3.63
C ARG A 82 -12.58 -15.35 -4.69
N ILE A 83 -12.02 -14.13 -4.69
CA ILE A 83 -10.95 -13.75 -5.61
C ILE A 83 -9.60 -14.36 -5.21
N VAL A 84 -9.41 -14.67 -3.93
CA VAL A 84 -8.12 -15.11 -3.35
C VAL A 84 -8.22 -16.49 -2.70
N THR A 85 -9.04 -17.38 -3.28
CA THR A 85 -9.16 -18.78 -2.83
C THR A 85 -7.92 -19.60 -3.22
N ASP A 86 -7.83 -20.84 -2.70
CA ASP A 86 -6.72 -21.74 -3.04
C ASP A 86 -6.74 -22.12 -4.53
N GLU A 87 -7.95 -22.21 -5.15
CA GLU A 87 -8.10 -22.52 -6.57
C GLU A 87 -7.59 -21.38 -7.47
N GLU A 88 -7.63 -20.14 -6.99
CA GLU A 88 -7.15 -18.98 -7.71
C GLU A 88 -5.62 -18.77 -7.56
N ILE A 89 -5.00 -19.47 -6.61
CA ILE A 89 -3.54 -19.45 -6.40
C ILE A 89 -2.91 -20.62 -7.16
N ASP A 90 -2.64 -20.40 -8.44
CA ASP A 90 -2.21 -21.40 -9.42
C ASP A 90 -0.69 -21.60 -9.51
N TRP A 91 0.05 -21.28 -8.43
CA TRP A 91 1.48 -21.50 -8.29
C TRP A 91 1.84 -22.04 -6.90
N GLN A 92 3.05 -22.56 -6.73
CA GLN A 92 3.54 -23.03 -5.42
C GLN A 92 3.72 -21.82 -4.50
N CYS A 93 2.91 -21.76 -3.45
CA CYS A 93 2.86 -20.61 -2.54
C CYS A 93 2.49 -21.07 -1.12
N ASP A 94 3.20 -20.58 -0.11
CA ASP A 94 2.76 -20.67 1.28
C ASP A 94 1.78 -19.53 1.56
N VAL A 95 0.51 -19.90 1.82
CA VAL A 95 -0.58 -18.92 1.98
C VAL A 95 -1.01 -18.85 3.42
N GLN A 96 -0.91 -17.66 4.00
CA GLN A 96 -1.40 -17.37 5.35
C GLN A 96 -2.60 -16.41 5.27
N ARG A 97 -3.68 -16.73 6.00
CA ARG A 97 -4.92 -15.95 6.01
C ARG A 97 -5.24 -15.43 7.40
N ASN A 98 -5.54 -14.14 7.48
CA ASN A 98 -5.97 -13.48 8.70
C ASN A 98 -7.23 -12.65 8.39
N TYR A 99 -8.39 -13.30 8.45
CA TYR A 99 -9.68 -12.67 8.16
C TYR A 99 -10.36 -12.28 9.47
N GLN A 100 -10.60 -11.00 9.64
CA GLN A 100 -11.22 -10.48 10.84
C GLN A 100 -12.73 -10.75 10.83
N THR A 101 -13.28 -11.07 11.99
CA THR A 101 -14.74 -11.27 12.19
C THR A 101 -15.47 -9.95 12.39
N ASN A 102 -14.79 -8.97 13.01
CA ASN A 102 -15.34 -7.65 13.30
C ASN A 102 -14.52 -6.59 12.58
N ASN A 103 -15.16 -5.51 12.16
CA ASN A 103 -14.48 -4.39 11.54
C ASN A 103 -13.61 -3.65 12.56
N LYS A 104 -12.32 -3.55 12.29
CA LYS A 104 -11.35 -2.78 13.08
C LYS A 104 -11.21 -1.34 12.59
N GLY A 105 -11.65 -1.08 11.36
CA GLY A 105 -11.42 0.17 10.65
C GLY A 105 -10.05 0.25 10.01
N VAL A 106 -9.92 1.09 8.99
CA VAL A 106 -8.73 1.17 8.13
C VAL A 106 -7.43 1.32 8.91
N TRP A 107 -7.42 2.14 9.96
CA TRP A 107 -6.20 2.45 10.72
C TRP A 107 -5.68 1.26 11.53
N ALA A 108 -6.57 0.61 12.31
CA ALA A 108 -6.19 -0.56 13.09
C ALA A 108 -5.88 -1.76 12.19
N ALA A 109 -6.69 -1.99 11.16
CA ALA A 109 -6.51 -3.09 10.24
C ALA A 109 -5.14 -3.00 9.50
N THR A 110 -4.75 -1.81 9.02
CA THR A 110 -3.46 -1.61 8.37
C THR A 110 -2.29 -1.79 9.33
N TYR A 111 -2.36 -1.24 10.53
CA TYR A 111 -1.29 -1.43 11.53
C TYR A 111 -1.14 -2.90 11.93
N ASP A 112 -2.24 -3.55 12.31
CA ASP A 112 -2.25 -4.94 12.78
C ASP A 112 -1.79 -5.93 11.71
N SER A 113 -2.20 -5.71 10.45
CA SER A 113 -1.80 -6.58 9.34
C SER A 113 -0.30 -6.54 9.09
N GLN A 114 0.30 -5.37 9.21
CA GLN A 114 1.74 -5.20 9.01
C GLN A 114 2.52 -5.81 10.17
N GLN A 115 2.09 -5.59 11.44
CA GLN A 115 2.69 -6.26 12.59
C GLN A 115 2.60 -7.79 12.46
N TRP A 116 1.46 -8.31 12.02
CA TRP A 116 1.26 -9.73 11.78
C TRP A 116 2.18 -10.28 10.68
N ALA A 117 2.21 -9.65 9.51
CA ALA A 117 3.00 -10.13 8.38
C ALA A 117 4.50 -10.10 8.65
N PHE A 118 5.01 -9.00 9.20
CA PHE A 118 6.43 -8.88 9.59
C PHE A 118 6.80 -9.72 10.84
N GLY A 119 5.81 -10.15 11.61
CA GLY A 119 5.98 -11.18 12.65
C GLY A 119 6.21 -12.57 12.08
N LEU A 120 5.66 -12.88 10.91
CA LEU A 120 5.82 -14.19 10.26
C LEU A 120 7.04 -14.26 9.34
N HIS A 121 7.38 -13.16 8.64
CA HIS A 121 8.45 -13.15 7.66
C HIS A 121 9.37 -11.93 7.81
N ASP A 122 10.67 -12.10 7.53
CA ASP A 122 11.68 -11.04 7.72
C ASP A 122 11.63 -9.95 6.66
N LYS A 123 11.09 -10.23 5.48
CA LYS A 123 11.00 -9.34 4.33
C LYS A 123 9.60 -9.42 3.76
N CYS A 124 8.93 -8.30 3.62
CA CYS A 124 7.57 -8.30 3.11
C CYS A 124 7.31 -7.09 2.19
N ILE A 125 6.59 -7.36 1.10
CA ILE A 125 5.98 -6.36 0.24
C ILE A 125 4.55 -6.15 0.72
N VAL A 126 4.12 -4.89 0.85
CA VAL A 126 2.79 -4.52 1.32
C VAL A 126 2.02 -3.88 0.18
N LEU A 127 0.88 -4.46 -0.15
CA LEU A 127 -0.06 -3.97 -1.16
C LEU A 127 -1.46 -3.85 -0.55
N GLU A 128 -2.13 -2.76 -0.84
CA GLU A 128 -3.56 -2.60 -0.57
C GLU A 128 -4.36 -2.99 -1.83
N ASP A 129 -5.64 -3.32 -1.68
CA ASP A 129 -6.48 -3.80 -2.79
C ASP A 129 -6.56 -2.83 -3.98
N ASP A 130 -6.34 -1.52 -3.75
CA ASP A 130 -6.34 -0.46 -4.76
C ASP A 130 -4.94 -0.02 -5.23
N SER A 131 -3.90 -0.69 -4.80
CA SER A 131 -2.51 -0.40 -5.17
C SER A 131 -2.00 -1.41 -6.21
N THR A 132 -2.44 -1.25 -7.47
CA THR A 132 -2.10 -2.18 -8.55
C THR A 132 -0.65 -1.99 -9.00
N PRO A 133 0.23 -2.99 -8.81
CA PRO A 133 1.63 -2.90 -9.18
C PRO A 133 1.86 -3.21 -10.66
N ALA A 134 2.94 -2.66 -11.23
CA ALA A 134 3.53 -3.17 -12.47
C ALA A 134 4.00 -4.62 -12.28
N VAL A 135 4.05 -5.41 -13.34
CA VAL A 135 4.42 -6.83 -13.27
C VAL A 135 5.82 -7.03 -12.67
N SER A 136 6.75 -6.14 -12.98
CA SER A 136 8.13 -6.19 -12.49
C SER A 136 8.32 -5.68 -11.05
N PHE A 137 7.27 -5.18 -10.39
CA PHE A 137 7.38 -4.56 -9.07
C PHE A 137 7.82 -5.54 -7.98
N VAL A 138 7.22 -6.74 -7.93
CA VAL A 138 7.58 -7.75 -6.92
C VAL A 138 9.05 -8.15 -7.08
N ARG A 139 9.49 -8.40 -8.32
CA ARG A 139 10.89 -8.71 -8.61
C ARG A 139 11.83 -7.55 -8.25
N PHE A 140 11.44 -6.31 -8.54
CA PHE A 140 12.19 -5.11 -8.13
C PHE A 140 12.35 -5.06 -6.60
N CYS A 141 11.25 -5.21 -5.86
CA CYS A 141 11.30 -5.24 -4.41
C CYS A 141 12.15 -6.39 -3.87
N THR A 142 12.02 -7.59 -4.44
CA THR A 142 12.82 -8.76 -4.07
C THR A 142 14.31 -8.47 -4.18
N GLU A 143 14.76 -7.93 -5.32
CA GLU A 143 16.17 -7.59 -5.54
C GLU A 143 16.65 -6.52 -4.55
N MET A 144 15.84 -5.49 -4.29
CA MET A 144 16.19 -4.44 -3.33
C MET A 144 16.20 -4.94 -1.89
N LEU A 145 15.25 -5.78 -1.50
CA LEU A 145 15.19 -6.40 -0.17
C LEU A 145 16.42 -7.26 0.12
N HIS A 146 16.92 -8.01 -0.85
CA HIS A 146 18.16 -8.78 -0.72
C HIS A 146 19.40 -7.89 -0.72
N ARG A 147 19.48 -6.96 -1.67
CA ARG A 147 20.65 -6.11 -1.84
C ARG A 147 20.94 -5.23 -0.63
N TYR A 148 19.90 -4.72 0.03
CA TYR A 148 20.01 -3.78 1.15
C TYR A 148 19.61 -4.37 2.50
N GLU A 149 19.57 -5.69 2.61
CA GLU A 149 19.16 -6.39 3.83
C GLU A 149 19.94 -5.93 5.08
N HIS A 150 21.24 -5.74 4.93
CA HIS A 150 22.14 -5.36 6.01
C HIS A 150 22.46 -3.87 6.09
N ASP A 151 21.97 -3.07 5.14
CA ASP A 151 22.19 -1.62 5.14
C ASP A 151 21.18 -0.93 6.05
N GLN A 152 21.61 -0.55 7.25
CA GLN A 152 20.77 0.08 8.27
C GLN A 152 20.26 1.48 7.87
N ARG A 153 20.82 2.09 6.83
CA ARG A 153 20.34 3.36 6.30
C ARG A 153 19.05 3.21 5.50
N ILE A 154 18.78 2.02 4.93
CA ILE A 154 17.61 1.77 4.10
C ILE A 154 16.48 1.21 4.95
N TRP A 155 15.35 1.91 4.92
CA TRP A 155 14.19 1.62 5.73
C TRP A 155 12.97 1.18 4.92
N MET A 156 12.88 1.63 3.68
CA MET A 156 11.72 1.36 2.82
C MET A 156 12.13 1.24 1.36
N ILE A 157 11.41 0.42 0.63
CA ILE A 157 11.40 0.36 -0.83
C ILE A 157 10.00 0.79 -1.26
N CYS A 158 9.89 1.90 -1.98
CA CYS A 158 8.65 2.44 -2.48
C CYS A 158 8.41 1.98 -3.92
N GLY A 159 7.15 1.72 -4.28
CA GLY A 159 6.76 1.51 -5.68
C GLY A 159 6.35 2.80 -6.38
N PHE A 160 5.90 3.81 -5.62
CA PHE A 160 5.35 5.04 -6.15
C PHE A 160 6.42 6.13 -6.33
N ASN A 161 6.53 6.64 -7.57
CA ASN A 161 7.36 7.81 -7.89
C ASN A 161 6.46 9.01 -8.19
N HIS A 162 6.54 10.08 -7.38
CA HIS A 162 5.70 11.27 -7.48
C HIS A 162 5.87 12.07 -8.78
N GLU A 163 6.92 11.83 -9.54
CA GLU A 163 7.20 12.47 -10.83
C GLU A 163 6.73 11.62 -12.02
N GLU A 164 6.28 10.38 -11.79
CA GLU A 164 6.06 9.32 -12.78
C GLU A 164 7.37 8.79 -13.36
N GLN A 165 8.21 9.68 -13.87
CA GLN A 165 9.54 9.35 -14.37
C GLN A 165 10.54 10.39 -13.89
N THR A 166 11.63 9.93 -13.32
CA THR A 166 12.75 10.75 -12.87
C THR A 166 13.95 10.51 -13.79
N ASP A 167 14.50 11.57 -14.36
CA ASP A 167 15.73 11.47 -15.15
C ASP A 167 16.93 11.19 -14.24
N ALA A 168 17.50 9.99 -14.38
CA ALA A 168 18.66 9.52 -13.62
C ALA A 168 19.40 8.43 -14.38
N PRO A 169 20.72 8.28 -14.18
CA PRO A 169 21.52 7.24 -14.84
C PRO A 169 21.28 5.83 -14.27
N TYR A 170 20.52 5.72 -13.18
CA TYR A 170 20.21 4.50 -12.45
C TYR A 170 18.71 4.22 -12.46
N ASP A 171 18.31 3.01 -12.11
CA ASP A 171 16.90 2.61 -12.17
C ASP A 171 16.14 2.93 -10.87
N TYR A 172 16.83 3.41 -9.84
CA TYR A 172 16.27 3.91 -8.59
C TYR A 172 17.18 4.94 -7.93
N LEU A 173 16.65 5.61 -6.94
CA LEU A 173 17.32 6.63 -6.15
C LEU A 173 16.99 6.47 -4.65
N PHE A 174 17.77 7.17 -3.79
CA PHE A 174 17.54 7.22 -2.35
C PHE A 174 17.01 8.58 -1.95
N THR A 175 16.06 8.61 -1.03
CA THR A 175 15.46 9.86 -0.55
C THR A 175 14.84 9.67 0.83
N THR A 176 14.57 10.74 1.54
CA THR A 176 13.75 10.73 2.77
C THR A 176 12.25 10.88 2.49
N VAL A 177 11.85 11.02 1.23
CA VAL A 177 10.44 11.02 0.81
C VAL A 177 9.98 9.58 0.60
N PHE A 178 8.78 9.25 1.04
CA PHE A 178 8.17 7.94 0.80
C PHE A 178 6.69 8.06 0.41
N SER A 179 6.13 6.96 -0.05
CA SER A 179 4.70 6.75 -0.27
C SER A 179 4.34 5.36 0.23
N ILE A 180 3.14 5.25 0.78
CA ILE A 180 2.58 3.99 1.28
C ILE A 180 1.84 3.19 0.19
N TRP A 181 1.71 3.73 -1.01
CA TRP A 181 1.11 3.02 -2.14
C TRP A 181 2.10 2.01 -2.70
N GLY A 182 1.94 0.74 -2.30
CA GLY A 182 2.84 -0.34 -2.66
C GLY A 182 4.29 -0.12 -2.20
N TRP A 183 4.69 -0.84 -1.17
CA TRP A 183 6.00 -0.68 -0.57
C TRP A 183 6.53 -2.00 -0.01
N ALA A 184 7.81 -2.03 0.32
CA ALA A 184 8.43 -3.18 0.96
C ALA A 184 9.42 -2.75 2.05
N SER A 185 9.63 -3.62 3.03
CA SER A 185 10.55 -3.39 4.13
C SER A 185 10.97 -4.70 4.80
N TRP A 186 11.63 -4.58 5.95
CA TRP A 186 12.15 -5.67 6.74
C TRP A 186 11.56 -5.66 8.16
N ARG A 187 11.48 -6.83 8.79
CA ARG A 187 11.11 -6.96 10.22
C ARG A 187 11.96 -6.04 11.10
N ARG A 188 13.28 -5.91 10.84
CA ARG A 188 14.18 -5.02 11.59
C ARG A 188 13.72 -3.57 11.65
N VAL A 189 12.96 -3.11 10.63
CA VAL A 189 12.39 -1.76 10.57
C VAL A 189 11.07 -1.69 11.33
N VAL A 190 10.16 -2.61 11.04
CA VAL A 190 8.81 -2.61 11.63
C VAL A 190 8.85 -2.88 13.14
N SER A 191 9.82 -3.66 13.62
CA SER A 191 10.03 -3.89 15.05
C SER A 191 10.47 -2.65 15.83
N GLN A 192 10.91 -1.58 15.15
CA GLN A 192 11.27 -0.30 15.77
C GLN A 192 10.12 0.71 15.77
N TRP A 193 8.93 0.30 15.32
CA TRP A 193 7.78 1.18 15.32
C TRP A 193 7.28 1.45 16.75
N ASP A 194 7.19 2.72 17.07
CA ASP A 194 6.64 3.20 18.33
C ASP A 194 5.23 3.76 18.13
N ALA A 195 4.23 2.93 18.40
CA ALA A 195 2.82 3.28 18.26
C ALA A 195 2.40 4.45 19.16
N HIS A 196 3.13 4.69 20.24
CA HIS A 196 2.82 5.73 21.22
C HIS A 196 3.52 7.05 20.93
N CYS A 197 4.42 7.10 19.93
CA CYS A 197 5.21 8.29 19.61
C CYS A 197 5.93 8.84 20.87
N SER A 198 6.59 7.98 21.64
CA SER A 198 7.20 8.32 22.94
C SER A 198 8.25 9.44 22.86
N VAL A 199 8.81 9.71 21.67
CA VAL A 199 9.68 10.87 21.44
C VAL A 199 9.04 12.20 21.84
N LEU A 200 7.72 12.30 21.87
CA LEU A 200 7.00 13.50 22.28
C LEU A 200 7.14 13.79 23.79
N ASP A 201 7.46 12.77 24.57
CA ASP A 201 7.64 12.87 26.03
C ASP A 201 9.12 13.15 26.40
N ASP A 202 10.04 13.05 25.41
CA ASP A 202 11.46 13.38 25.55
C ASP A 202 11.74 14.79 24.99
N ALA A 203 11.68 15.78 25.87
CA ALA A 203 11.86 17.19 25.49
C ALA A 203 13.22 17.48 24.84
N PHE A 204 14.29 16.78 25.25
CA PHE A 204 15.62 16.95 24.66
C PHE A 204 15.65 16.45 23.23
N ASN A 205 15.26 15.19 22.99
CA ASN A 205 15.27 14.61 21.66
C ASN A 205 14.25 15.27 20.71
N LEU A 206 13.10 15.71 21.24
CA LEU A 206 12.13 16.48 20.47
C LEU A 206 12.75 17.80 19.98
N HIS A 207 13.49 18.53 20.86
CA HIS A 207 14.18 19.76 20.47
C HIS A 207 15.28 19.50 19.44
N GLN A 208 16.07 18.41 19.56
CA GLN A 208 17.08 18.04 18.55
C GLN A 208 16.43 17.75 17.20
N LEU A 209 15.33 17.03 17.21
CA LEU A 209 14.58 16.69 16.02
C LEU A 209 14.00 17.94 15.35
N GLU A 210 13.45 18.89 16.13
CA GLU A 210 12.99 20.18 15.63
C GLU A 210 14.14 20.99 15.00
N ALA A 211 15.33 20.99 15.60
CA ALA A 211 16.51 21.66 15.08
C ALA A 211 17.02 21.04 13.75
N CYS A 212 17.04 19.71 13.65
CA CYS A 212 17.40 19.03 12.41
C CYS A 212 16.47 19.35 11.23
N LEU A 213 15.25 19.78 11.52
CA LEU A 213 14.21 20.07 10.55
C LEU A 213 13.98 21.58 10.36
N ASP A 214 14.91 22.42 10.82
CA ASP A 214 14.80 23.88 10.94
C ASP A 214 14.29 24.62 9.69
N ASN A 215 14.63 24.15 8.50
CA ASN A 215 14.11 24.69 7.23
C ASN A 215 12.71 24.17 6.86
N ARG A 216 12.09 23.32 7.69
CA ARG A 216 10.81 22.64 7.45
C ARG A 216 9.79 22.91 8.54
N ARG A 217 9.85 24.04 9.18
CA ARG A 217 9.09 24.40 10.38
C ARG A 217 7.59 24.11 10.30
N GLN A 218 6.96 24.31 9.15
CA GLN A 218 5.49 24.15 9.05
C GLN A 218 5.07 22.67 8.92
N GLY A 219 5.75 21.91 8.08
CA GLY A 219 5.46 20.48 7.91
C GLY A 219 5.73 19.70 9.19
N TRP A 220 6.81 20.05 9.90
CA TRP A 220 7.15 19.45 11.17
C TRP A 220 6.17 19.79 12.29
N LYS A 221 5.75 21.04 12.43
CA LYS A 221 4.72 21.43 13.40
C LYS A 221 3.41 20.70 13.19
N GLU A 222 2.99 20.52 11.94
CA GLU A 222 1.80 19.75 11.62
C GLU A 222 1.98 18.26 11.98
N MET A 223 3.17 17.70 11.75
CA MET A 223 3.46 16.31 12.10
C MET A 223 3.46 16.09 13.61
N ILE A 224 4.13 16.93 14.39
CA ILE A 224 4.07 16.87 15.87
C ILE A 224 2.63 16.98 16.36
N LYS A 225 1.84 17.88 15.77
CA LYS A 225 0.42 18.02 16.10
C LYS A 225 -0.35 16.73 15.81
N VAL A 226 -0.09 16.10 14.67
CA VAL A 226 -0.67 14.79 14.33
C VAL A 226 -0.21 13.74 15.31
N MET A 227 1.08 13.63 15.63
CA MET A 227 1.62 12.67 16.59
C MET A 227 0.98 12.85 17.98
N ARG A 228 0.92 14.07 18.52
CA ARG A 228 0.28 14.38 19.81
C ARG A 228 -1.18 13.96 19.82
N LYS A 229 -1.92 14.24 18.74
CA LYS A 229 -3.30 13.80 18.62
C LYS A 229 -3.39 12.27 18.57
N ARG A 230 -2.47 11.59 17.85
CA ARG A 230 -2.44 10.12 17.76
C ARG A 230 -2.14 9.46 19.09
N GLN A 231 -1.27 10.06 19.90
CA GLN A 231 -0.95 9.59 21.25
C GLN A 231 -2.20 9.49 22.15
N THR A 232 -3.22 10.33 21.90
CA THR A 232 -4.51 10.31 22.65
C THR A 232 -5.54 9.34 22.09
N LEU A 233 -5.28 8.69 20.94
CA LEU A 233 -6.20 7.75 20.31
C LEU A 233 -5.81 6.30 20.64
N PRO A 234 -6.81 5.41 20.81
CA PRO A 234 -6.54 4.00 21.12
C PRO A 234 -5.93 3.22 19.97
N VAL A 235 -5.92 3.79 18.76
CA VAL A 235 -5.51 3.12 17.54
C VAL A 235 -4.35 3.87 16.89
N PRO A 236 -3.20 3.22 16.64
CA PRO A 236 -2.09 3.84 15.96
C PRO A 236 -2.40 4.05 14.47
N PHE A 237 -1.90 5.14 13.91
CA PHE A 237 -1.89 5.37 12.47
C PHE A 237 -0.52 4.98 11.93
N TYR A 238 -0.46 3.89 11.21
CA TYR A 238 0.81 3.32 10.82
C TYR A 238 1.68 4.27 9.99
N GLU A 239 1.08 5.13 9.16
CA GLU A 239 1.84 6.12 8.38
C GLU A 239 2.58 7.11 9.27
N THR A 240 1.93 7.56 10.37
CA THR A 240 2.55 8.47 11.34
C THR A 240 3.63 7.75 12.15
N VAL A 241 3.34 6.52 12.57
CA VAL A 241 4.29 5.67 13.31
C VAL A 241 5.52 5.39 12.45
N PHE A 242 5.32 4.97 11.19
CA PHE A 242 6.41 4.69 10.28
C PHE A 242 7.22 5.95 9.95
N TRP A 243 6.52 7.07 9.67
CA TRP A 243 7.21 8.34 9.41
C TRP A 243 8.07 8.77 10.61
N SER A 244 7.55 8.66 11.83
CA SER A 244 8.30 8.93 13.04
C SER A 244 9.54 8.04 13.14
N ALA A 245 9.37 6.73 12.98
CA ALA A 245 10.46 5.75 13.07
C ALA A 245 11.55 6.00 12.03
N ILE A 246 11.20 6.20 10.76
CA ILE A 246 12.19 6.45 9.69
C ILE A 246 12.92 7.78 9.89
N THR A 247 12.24 8.82 10.39
CA THR A 247 12.84 10.13 10.63
C THR A 247 13.80 10.11 11.82
N LEU A 248 13.41 9.49 12.93
CA LEU A 248 14.23 9.36 14.13
C LEU A 248 15.52 8.57 13.87
N ASN A 249 15.51 7.67 12.92
CA ASN A 249 16.66 6.85 12.55
C ASN A 249 17.40 7.33 11.29
N ASN A 250 17.09 8.51 10.78
CA ASN A 250 17.68 9.06 9.55
C ASN A 250 17.58 8.10 8.37
N GLY A 251 16.46 7.35 8.31
CA GLY A 251 16.24 6.31 7.32
C GLY A 251 16.02 6.88 5.91
N LEU A 252 16.47 6.14 4.92
CA LEU A 252 16.27 6.43 3.50
C LEU A 252 15.29 5.44 2.88
N THR A 253 14.56 5.93 1.90
CA THR A 253 13.67 5.16 1.04
C THR A 253 14.32 4.98 -0.32
N ILE A 254 14.20 3.78 -0.90
CA ILE A 254 14.46 3.51 -2.30
C ILE A 254 13.20 3.86 -3.09
N VAL A 255 13.34 4.70 -4.11
CA VAL A 255 12.25 5.04 -5.04
C VAL A 255 12.70 4.69 -6.47
N PRO A 256 11.93 3.89 -7.23
CA PRO A 256 12.26 3.59 -8.63
C PRO A 256 12.19 4.87 -9.47
N THR A 257 13.03 4.99 -10.50
CA THR A 257 13.01 6.15 -11.41
C THR A 257 11.77 6.17 -12.32
N ARG A 258 11.05 5.06 -12.40
CA ARG A 258 9.73 4.97 -13.05
C ARG A 258 8.70 4.55 -12.03
N ASN A 259 7.54 5.21 -12.03
CA ASN A 259 6.43 4.82 -11.16
C ASN A 259 6.00 3.36 -11.43
N MET A 260 5.94 2.54 -10.40
CA MET A 260 5.60 1.11 -10.51
C MET A 260 4.25 0.77 -9.87
N ILE A 261 3.54 1.74 -9.31
CA ILE A 261 2.24 1.54 -8.65
C ILE A 261 1.20 2.48 -9.25
N GLN A 262 0.08 1.94 -9.68
CA GLN A 262 -1.11 2.69 -10.02
C GLN A 262 -2.09 2.65 -8.85
N ASN A 263 -2.47 3.82 -8.33
CA ASN A 263 -3.56 3.90 -7.36
C ASN A 263 -4.89 3.87 -8.10
N THR A 264 -5.69 2.83 -7.82
CA THR A 264 -7.02 2.63 -8.43
C THR A 264 -8.16 2.98 -7.47
N ALA A 265 -7.87 3.62 -6.33
CA ALA A 265 -8.85 4.02 -5.31
C ALA A 265 -9.89 5.06 -5.78
N VAL A 266 -9.71 5.64 -6.96
CA VAL A 266 -10.64 6.64 -7.50
C VAL A 266 -11.88 5.95 -8.07
N SER A 267 -12.67 5.35 -7.19
CA SER A 267 -14.00 4.82 -7.47
C SER A 267 -15.03 5.50 -6.56
N ALA A 268 -16.30 5.36 -6.88
CA ALA A 268 -17.40 5.94 -6.10
C ALA A 268 -17.45 5.46 -4.64
N ASP A 269 -16.80 4.33 -4.33
CA ASP A 269 -16.75 3.69 -3.01
C ASP A 269 -15.40 3.88 -2.28
N ALA A 270 -14.53 4.77 -2.78
CA ALA A 270 -13.21 4.99 -2.17
C ALA A 270 -13.31 5.66 -0.78
N ALA A 271 -12.62 5.09 0.21
CA ALA A 271 -12.63 5.59 1.59
C ALA A 271 -12.07 7.02 1.73
N HIS A 272 -11.18 7.44 0.82
CA HIS A 272 -10.48 8.73 0.90
C HIS A 272 -10.93 9.78 -0.13
N TYR A 273 -11.63 9.41 -1.22
CA TYR A 273 -12.00 10.33 -2.30
C TYR A 273 -13.46 10.16 -2.72
N ASN A 274 -14.38 10.60 -1.85
CA ASN A 274 -15.83 10.63 -2.15
C ASN A 274 -16.23 11.77 -3.11
N VAL A 275 -15.27 12.34 -3.85
CA VAL A 275 -15.52 13.44 -4.78
C VAL A 275 -15.15 13.04 -6.20
N PRO A 276 -15.89 13.48 -7.22
CA PRO A 276 -15.54 13.17 -8.61
C PRO A 276 -14.13 13.66 -8.95
N LEU A 277 -13.32 12.80 -9.58
CA LEU A 277 -11.92 13.11 -9.95
C LEU A 277 -11.80 14.47 -10.66
N LYS A 278 -12.73 14.78 -11.56
CA LYS A 278 -12.76 16.06 -12.32
C LYS A 278 -12.85 17.33 -11.45
N THR A 279 -13.29 17.22 -10.19
CA THR A 279 -13.40 18.34 -9.25
C THR A 279 -12.11 18.59 -8.46
N LEU A 280 -11.18 17.62 -8.44
CA LEU A 280 -9.89 17.77 -7.80
C LEU A 280 -8.94 18.68 -8.60
N PRO A 281 -7.95 19.32 -7.95
CA PRO A 281 -6.88 20.04 -8.66
C PRO A 281 -6.13 19.14 -9.66
N ARG A 282 -5.74 19.68 -10.80
CA ARG A 282 -5.11 18.91 -11.91
C ARG A 282 -3.94 18.05 -11.43
N ARG A 283 -3.08 18.62 -10.57
CA ARG A 283 -1.91 17.88 -10.10
C ARG A 283 -2.29 16.66 -9.25
N LEU A 284 -3.34 16.78 -8.45
CA LEU A 284 -3.86 15.65 -7.68
C LEU A 284 -4.51 14.59 -8.59
N GLN A 285 -5.23 15.02 -9.62
CA GLN A 285 -5.74 14.11 -10.66
C GLN A 285 -4.59 13.31 -11.31
N GLN A 286 -3.50 13.98 -11.70
CA GLN A 286 -2.33 13.33 -12.28
C GLN A 286 -1.71 12.29 -11.34
N LEU A 287 -1.56 12.60 -10.06
CA LEU A 287 -1.03 11.65 -9.07
C LEU A 287 -1.94 10.41 -8.92
N LEU A 288 -3.25 10.61 -8.87
CA LEU A 288 -4.23 9.54 -8.67
C LEU A 288 -4.49 8.69 -9.94
N THR A 289 -4.13 9.20 -11.12
CA THR A 289 -4.28 8.47 -12.40
C THR A 289 -2.95 8.10 -13.02
N MET A 290 -1.87 8.22 -12.27
CA MET A 290 -0.53 7.95 -12.75
C MET A 290 -0.38 6.48 -13.13
N PRO A 291 0.09 6.17 -14.34
CA PRO A 291 0.28 4.78 -14.76
C PRO A 291 1.45 4.11 -14.03
N ALA A 292 1.37 2.79 -13.89
CA ALA A 292 2.50 1.97 -13.48
C ALA A 292 3.32 1.56 -14.70
N HIS A 293 4.64 1.57 -14.56
CA HIS A 293 5.59 1.19 -15.61
C HIS A 293 6.48 0.05 -15.15
N ASP A 294 6.76 -0.89 -16.05
CA ASP A 294 7.75 -1.92 -15.78
C ASP A 294 9.18 -1.38 -15.86
N VAL A 295 10.06 -1.98 -15.08
CA VAL A 295 11.52 -1.79 -15.18
C VAL A 295 12.16 -2.96 -15.90
N THR A 296 13.31 -2.70 -16.54
CA THR A 296 14.08 -3.73 -17.27
C THR A 296 15.19 -4.26 -16.37
N PHE A 297 15.40 -5.57 -16.41
CA PHE A 297 16.50 -6.24 -15.70
C PHE A 297 17.64 -6.63 -16.67
N PRO A 298 18.90 -6.63 -16.20
CA PRO A 298 19.35 -6.30 -14.84
C PRO A 298 19.23 -4.82 -14.54
N LEU A 299 19.00 -4.49 -13.23
CA LEU A 299 18.89 -3.10 -12.78
C LEU A 299 20.26 -2.41 -12.78
N ARG A 300 20.27 -1.12 -13.11
CA ARG A 300 21.43 -0.24 -12.97
C ARG A 300 21.44 0.36 -11.56
N HIS A 301 22.37 -0.09 -10.71
CA HIS A 301 22.44 0.29 -9.32
C HIS A 301 23.29 1.55 -9.09
N PRO A 302 22.85 2.50 -8.22
CA PRO A 302 23.72 3.55 -7.72
C PRO A 302 24.91 2.98 -6.98
N ARG A 303 26.10 3.54 -7.27
CA ARG A 303 27.34 3.13 -6.57
C ARG A 303 27.33 3.49 -5.09
N TYR A 304 26.69 4.59 -4.73
CA TYR A 304 26.67 5.16 -3.39
C TYR A 304 25.23 5.35 -2.89
N VAL A 305 25.01 5.12 -1.62
CA VAL A 305 23.76 5.44 -0.93
C VAL A 305 23.84 6.89 -0.48
N ILE A 306 23.33 7.80 -1.32
CA ILE A 306 23.31 9.25 -1.08
C ILE A 306 21.89 9.75 -1.37
N GLU A 307 21.33 10.59 -0.47
CA GLU A 307 20.02 11.18 -0.68
C GLU A 307 20.00 12.04 -1.94
N ASN A 308 19.01 11.81 -2.81
CA ASN A 308 18.72 12.69 -3.94
C ASN A 308 17.87 13.89 -3.45
N VAL A 309 18.54 14.93 -2.97
CA VAL A 309 17.91 16.12 -2.42
C VAL A 309 17.11 16.89 -3.48
N GLU A 310 17.52 16.82 -4.74
CA GLU A 310 16.81 17.52 -5.83
C GLU A 310 15.47 16.84 -6.12
N TYR A 311 15.41 15.51 -6.15
CA TYR A 311 14.15 14.78 -6.22
C TYR A 311 13.22 15.17 -5.06
N LYS A 312 13.74 15.17 -3.84
CA LYS A 312 12.98 15.57 -2.65
C LYS A 312 12.39 16.99 -2.77
N LYS A 313 13.17 17.97 -3.20
CA LYS A 313 12.68 19.34 -3.44
C LYS A 313 11.56 19.40 -4.47
N ARG A 314 11.68 18.62 -5.56
CA ARG A 314 10.65 18.54 -6.59
C ARG A 314 9.36 17.88 -6.06
N VAL A 315 9.47 16.79 -5.27
CA VAL A 315 8.31 16.16 -4.63
C VAL A 315 7.63 17.13 -3.66
N PHE A 316 8.38 17.86 -2.85
CA PHE A 316 7.82 18.88 -1.94
C PHE A 316 6.98 19.92 -2.71
N ARG A 317 7.45 20.36 -3.87
CA ARG A 317 6.69 21.26 -4.76
C ARG A 317 5.44 20.54 -5.33
N ILE A 318 5.59 19.30 -5.78
CA ILE A 318 4.50 18.47 -6.30
C ILE A 318 3.41 18.26 -5.24
N MET A 319 3.78 18.02 -4.00
CA MET A 319 2.85 17.79 -2.89
C MET A 319 2.41 19.10 -2.23
N ALA A 320 2.99 20.22 -2.64
CA ALA A 320 2.86 21.54 -2.02
C ALA A 320 3.26 21.56 -0.53
N TRP A 321 4.11 20.62 -0.12
CA TRP A 321 4.68 20.65 1.22
C TRP A 321 5.64 21.84 1.33
N GLU A 322 5.49 22.63 2.39
CA GLU A 322 6.29 23.85 2.62
C GLU A 322 6.15 24.94 1.53
N HIS A 323 5.14 24.80 0.65
CA HIS A 323 4.85 25.78 -0.42
C HIS A 323 3.45 26.40 -0.24
N PRO A 324 3.27 27.39 0.66
CA PRO A 324 1.97 27.96 0.98
C PRO A 324 1.23 28.52 -0.24
N TRP A 325 1.94 29.20 -1.14
CA TRP A 325 1.35 29.77 -2.35
C TRP A 325 0.83 28.72 -3.33
N ILE A 326 1.51 27.56 -3.42
CA ILE A 326 1.00 26.43 -4.21
C ILE A 326 -0.27 25.85 -3.58
N LYS A 327 -0.33 25.77 -2.24
CA LYS A 327 -1.54 25.37 -1.52
C LYS A 327 -2.72 26.29 -1.79
N VAL A 328 -2.46 27.63 -1.74
CA VAL A 328 -3.50 28.64 -2.06
C VAL A 328 -3.97 28.48 -3.49
N GLY A 329 -3.06 28.40 -4.47
CA GLY A 329 -3.40 28.19 -5.88
C GLY A 329 -4.26 26.95 -6.11
N ARG A 330 -3.90 25.83 -5.47
CA ARG A 330 -4.71 24.59 -5.53
C ARG A 330 -6.09 24.73 -4.91
N SER A 331 -6.18 25.43 -3.79
CA SER A 331 -7.49 25.68 -3.16
C SER A 331 -8.40 26.54 -4.04
N LEU A 332 -7.83 27.52 -4.76
CA LEU A 332 -8.59 28.32 -5.74
C LEU A 332 -8.97 27.49 -6.96
N GLU A 333 -8.06 26.64 -7.47
CA GLU A 333 -8.36 25.72 -8.56
C GLU A 333 -9.47 24.73 -8.17
N GLU A 334 -9.42 24.16 -6.97
CA GLU A 334 -10.44 23.26 -6.45
C GLU A 334 -11.80 23.94 -6.35
N LEU A 335 -11.84 25.16 -5.81
CA LEU A 335 -13.06 25.96 -5.74
C LEU A 335 -13.64 26.23 -7.15
N TYR A 336 -12.81 26.69 -8.08
CA TYR A 336 -13.22 26.93 -9.46
C TYR A 336 -13.80 25.66 -10.11
N ARG A 337 -13.14 24.50 -9.94
CA ARG A 337 -13.61 23.23 -10.50
C ARG A 337 -14.92 22.77 -9.88
N ASN A 338 -15.06 22.87 -8.56
CA ASN A 338 -16.30 22.50 -7.89
C ASN A 338 -17.46 23.40 -8.32
N LEU A 339 -17.23 24.71 -8.51
CA LEU A 339 -18.23 25.63 -9.10
C LEU A 339 -18.60 25.23 -10.53
N ARG A 340 -17.58 24.98 -11.39
CA ARG A 340 -17.78 24.62 -12.81
C ARG A 340 -18.57 23.33 -12.98
N TYR A 341 -18.39 22.35 -12.10
CA TYR A 341 -19.04 21.04 -12.17
C TYR A 341 -20.27 20.93 -11.26
N GLY A 342 -20.73 22.01 -10.65
CA GLY A 342 -21.95 22.04 -9.85
C GLY A 342 -21.87 21.28 -8.51
N ASN A 343 -20.68 21.07 -7.98
CA ASN A 343 -20.47 20.36 -6.72
C ASN A 343 -20.57 21.29 -5.50
N PHE A 344 -21.74 21.92 -5.34
CA PHE A 344 -21.98 22.92 -4.28
C PHE A 344 -21.97 22.34 -2.85
N SER A 345 -22.35 21.08 -2.70
CA SER A 345 -22.31 20.39 -1.40
C SER A 345 -20.88 20.29 -0.85
N HIS A 346 -19.91 20.01 -1.71
CA HIS A 346 -18.50 19.97 -1.33
C HIS A 346 -17.97 21.37 -0.96
N ILE A 347 -18.39 22.40 -1.68
CA ILE A 347 -18.01 23.80 -1.36
C ILE A 347 -18.50 24.19 0.02
N SER A 348 -19.79 23.93 0.33
CA SER A 348 -20.36 24.26 1.62
C SER A 348 -19.70 23.52 2.78
N SER A 349 -19.45 22.21 2.63
CA SER A 349 -18.73 21.41 3.64
C SER A 349 -17.29 21.87 3.82
N SER A 350 -16.56 22.20 2.74
CA SER A 350 -15.20 22.72 2.81
C SER A 350 -15.13 24.09 3.54
N ILE A 351 -16.09 24.97 3.32
CA ILE A 351 -16.19 26.25 4.02
C ILE A 351 -16.45 26.03 5.50
N VAL A 352 -17.42 25.17 5.84
CA VAL A 352 -17.75 24.84 7.24
C VAL A 352 -16.53 24.25 7.96
N GLN A 353 -15.80 23.32 7.33
CA GLN A 353 -14.57 22.75 7.92
C GLN A 353 -13.48 23.81 8.13
N ARG A 354 -13.31 24.76 7.21
CA ARG A 354 -12.34 25.86 7.36
C ARG A 354 -12.72 26.79 8.50
N ILE A 355 -14.01 27.13 8.64
CA ILE A 355 -14.52 27.94 9.75
C ILE A 355 -14.30 27.20 11.07
N ARG A 356 -14.64 25.91 11.16
CA ARG A 356 -14.39 25.10 12.36
C ARG A 356 -12.91 25.05 12.75
N LYS A 357 -12.01 24.91 11.76
CA LYS A 357 -10.54 24.98 12.00
C LYS A 357 -10.10 26.33 12.53
N MET A 358 -10.70 27.44 12.09
CA MET A 358 -10.37 28.79 12.57
C MET A 358 -10.92 29.05 13.97
N THR A 359 -12.06 28.45 14.34
CA THR A 359 -12.71 28.61 15.64
C THR A 359 -12.25 27.59 16.69
N GLY A 360 -11.24 26.76 16.38
CA GLY A 360 -10.69 25.78 17.32
C GLY A 360 -11.53 24.50 17.51
N HIS A 361 -12.66 24.38 16.83
CA HIS A 361 -13.50 23.16 16.83
C HIS A 361 -13.05 22.25 15.67
N CYS A 362 -12.03 21.45 15.91
CA CYS A 362 -11.58 20.43 14.97
C CYS A 362 -12.01 19.05 15.46
N ASP A 363 -13.16 18.59 15.04
CA ASP A 363 -13.48 17.16 15.01
C ASP A 363 -12.85 16.57 13.76
N TYR A 364 -11.82 15.76 13.97
CA TYR A 364 -11.26 14.89 12.92
C TYR A 364 -11.87 13.49 13.15
N THR A 365 -13.01 13.24 12.53
CA THR A 365 -13.52 11.89 12.29
C THR A 365 -12.92 11.34 11.01
#